data_2b7f2f78cf918793c003233398e249b5
#
_entry.id   2b7f2f78cf918793c003233398e249b5
#
_cell.length_a   1.000
_cell.length_b   1.000
_cell.length_c   1.000
_cell.angle_alpha   90.00
_cell.angle_beta   90.00
_cell.angle_gamma   90.00
#
_symmetry.space_group_name_H-M   'P 1'
#
loop_
_entity.id
_entity.type
_entity.pdbx_description
1 polymer ?
#
loop_
_entity_poly.entity_id
_entity_poly.type
_entity_poly.pdbx_seq_one_letter_code
_entity_poly.pdbx_strand_id
1 'polypeptide(L)'
;MKHINLLIKPSSSLCNINCDYCFYSDVAFNRAHPSFGFMSIETLEKLVKESFFTAKTSITFSFQGGEPTLIGIEFYKAFHSFIKKYNTNNISVNFAIQTNGILLNKEWANLFKQEKYLVGISLDGHKEIHNFFRKDRLGTGTFSQTFKNIKLLQKNNIDFNILCVVNKKTVENLKDIYLFFKNSKFKYLQFIPCLDKLDNSTGDYSLIEQEYGFFLDELFNLWSNDLKNKKYTSIRFFDNLLAIILNNQAESCDMNGHCSVNTVVESNGNIYPCDFYVLDELLLGNIHSTSLKEILTSEKAYNFVKSSLKFDSECKTCNYFNLCKSGCRRHKNFQDGTYKNRFCNSFKYFYSKNIKQLLEIAHSF
;
A
#
# COMPACT_ATOMS: atom_id res chain seq x y z
N MET A 1 -14.08 -18.89 -3.98
CA MET A 1 -13.71 -18.11 -2.78
C MET A 1 -14.79 -17.06 -2.53
N LYS A 2 -15.06 -16.63 -1.27
CA LYS A 2 -16.07 -15.57 -1.04
C LYS A 2 -15.61 -14.24 -1.64
N HIS A 3 -14.43 -13.80 -1.25
CA HIS A 3 -13.84 -12.52 -1.65
C HIS A 3 -12.49 -12.76 -2.31
N ILE A 4 -12.14 -11.94 -3.32
CA ILE A 4 -10.83 -11.95 -3.96
C ILE A 4 -10.33 -10.50 -4.04
N ASN A 5 -9.08 -10.30 -3.64
CA ASN A 5 -8.36 -9.06 -3.81
C ASN A 5 -7.22 -9.28 -4.81
N LEU A 6 -7.19 -8.50 -5.87
CA LEU A 6 -6.16 -8.54 -6.90
C LEU A 6 -5.39 -7.23 -6.89
N LEU A 7 -4.07 -7.33 -6.86
CA LEU A 7 -3.17 -6.20 -7.06
C LEU A 7 -2.49 -6.38 -8.41
N ILE A 8 -2.94 -5.63 -9.40
CA ILE A 8 -2.53 -5.76 -10.80
C ILE A 8 -1.42 -4.75 -11.09
N LYS A 9 -0.34 -5.24 -11.72
CA LYS A 9 0.81 -4.43 -12.16
C LYS A 9 0.80 -4.30 -13.69
N PRO A 10 -0.05 -3.43 -14.26
CA PRO A 10 -0.24 -3.38 -15.72
C PRO A 10 1.00 -2.91 -16.47
N SER A 11 1.87 -2.16 -15.80
CA SER A 11 3.13 -1.64 -16.32
C SER A 11 4.37 -2.37 -15.73
N SER A 12 4.18 -3.52 -15.06
CA SER A 12 5.26 -4.24 -14.36
C SER A 12 6.04 -3.31 -13.42
N SER A 13 7.36 -3.17 -13.60
CA SER A 13 8.22 -2.24 -12.87
C SER A 13 8.45 -0.90 -13.59
N LEU A 14 7.85 -0.70 -14.78
CA LEU A 14 8.03 0.54 -15.55
C LEU A 14 7.42 1.73 -14.81
N CYS A 15 8.21 2.82 -14.67
CA CYS A 15 7.79 4.06 -14.03
C CYS A 15 8.38 5.27 -14.79
N ASN A 16 7.66 6.39 -14.77
CA ASN A 16 8.09 7.66 -15.36
C ASN A 16 8.89 8.54 -14.38
N ILE A 17 9.03 8.10 -13.12
CA ILE A 17 9.87 8.75 -12.11
C ILE A 17 10.87 7.78 -11.52
N ASN A 18 11.88 8.33 -10.84
CA ASN A 18 12.92 7.58 -10.14
C ASN A 18 12.97 8.05 -8.68
N CYS A 19 12.28 7.32 -7.80
CA CYS A 19 12.29 7.63 -6.35
C CYS A 19 13.45 6.89 -5.69
N ASP A 20 14.27 7.57 -4.90
CA ASP A 20 15.48 7.00 -4.29
C ASP A 20 15.21 5.81 -3.36
N TYR A 21 14.04 5.79 -2.72
CA TYR A 21 13.59 4.73 -1.79
C TYR A 21 12.63 3.72 -2.42
N CYS A 22 12.54 3.63 -3.75
CA CYS A 22 11.52 2.82 -4.41
C CYS A 22 11.74 1.32 -4.20
N PHE A 23 10.92 0.68 -3.37
CA PHE A 23 11.03 -0.77 -3.14
C PHE A 23 10.71 -1.60 -4.40
N TYR A 24 9.90 -1.08 -5.34
CA TYR A 24 9.64 -1.78 -6.62
C TYR A 24 10.90 -1.87 -7.48
N SER A 25 11.75 -0.84 -7.46
CA SER A 25 13.04 -0.87 -8.16
C SER A 25 13.97 -1.91 -7.53
N ASP A 26 14.01 -1.99 -6.20
CA ASP A 26 14.79 -2.99 -5.49
C ASP A 26 14.30 -4.41 -5.77
N VAL A 27 12.99 -4.66 -5.65
CA VAL A 27 12.39 -5.96 -5.99
C VAL A 27 12.65 -6.33 -7.46
N ALA A 28 12.54 -5.38 -8.39
CA ALA A 28 12.79 -5.61 -9.80
C ALA A 28 14.27 -5.97 -10.09
N PHE A 29 15.19 -5.32 -9.40
CA PHE A 29 16.63 -5.60 -9.52
C PHE A 29 16.98 -7.02 -9.05
N ASN A 30 16.25 -7.55 -8.07
CA ASN A 30 16.47 -8.88 -7.49
C ASN A 30 15.71 -10.01 -8.23
N ARG A 31 15.28 -9.80 -9.48
CA ARG A 31 14.60 -10.80 -10.32
C ARG A 31 15.42 -11.10 -11.58
N ALA A 32 15.26 -12.30 -12.12
CA ALA A 32 15.86 -12.67 -13.41
C ALA A 32 15.39 -11.74 -14.56
N HIS A 33 14.13 -11.31 -14.51
CA HIS A 33 13.54 -10.34 -15.43
C HIS A 33 13.05 -9.11 -14.67
N PRO A 34 13.77 -7.98 -14.67
CA PRO A 34 13.40 -6.77 -13.96
C PRO A 34 12.03 -6.21 -14.36
N SER A 35 11.63 -6.37 -15.63
CA SER A 35 10.34 -5.94 -16.13
C SER A 35 9.80 -6.89 -17.20
N PHE A 36 8.51 -7.11 -17.20
CA PHE A 36 7.78 -7.84 -18.25
C PHE A 36 7.04 -6.90 -19.22
N GLY A 37 7.31 -5.59 -19.17
CA GLY A 37 6.65 -4.60 -20.02
C GLY A 37 5.20 -4.34 -19.64
N PHE A 38 4.38 -3.98 -20.62
CA PHE A 38 2.95 -3.71 -20.41
C PHE A 38 2.11 -4.99 -20.54
N MET A 39 1.05 -5.07 -19.72
CA MET A 39 0.10 -6.16 -19.76
C MET A 39 -0.68 -6.16 -21.09
N SER A 40 -0.76 -7.31 -21.75
CA SER A 40 -1.58 -7.44 -22.96
C SER A 40 -3.07 -7.43 -22.63
N ILE A 41 -3.88 -7.04 -23.61
CA ILE A 41 -5.35 -7.08 -23.48
C ILE A 41 -5.86 -8.53 -23.31
N GLU A 42 -5.18 -9.51 -23.90
CA GLU A 42 -5.47 -10.94 -23.72
C GLU A 42 -5.24 -11.39 -22.27
N THR A 43 -4.09 -11.00 -21.66
CA THR A 43 -3.80 -11.29 -20.25
C THR A 43 -4.83 -10.64 -19.33
N LEU A 44 -5.20 -9.39 -19.61
CA LEU A 44 -6.24 -8.67 -18.87
C LEU A 44 -7.59 -9.37 -18.94
N GLU A 45 -8.03 -9.73 -20.14
CA GLU A 45 -9.33 -10.42 -20.35
C GLU A 45 -9.35 -11.76 -19.62
N LYS A 46 -8.28 -12.56 -19.75
CA LYS A 46 -8.14 -13.83 -19.05
C LYS A 46 -8.23 -13.65 -17.55
N LEU A 47 -7.51 -12.67 -16.99
CA LEU A 47 -7.51 -12.37 -15.56
C LEU A 47 -8.91 -11.99 -15.07
N VAL A 48 -9.60 -11.09 -15.77
CA VAL A 48 -10.96 -10.66 -15.39
C VAL A 48 -11.91 -11.85 -15.42
N LYS A 49 -11.89 -12.66 -16.50
CA LYS A 49 -12.69 -13.86 -16.64
C LYS A 49 -12.48 -14.83 -15.47
N GLU A 50 -11.23 -15.19 -15.18
CA GLU A 50 -10.87 -16.10 -14.09
C GLU A 50 -11.28 -15.57 -12.71
N SER A 51 -11.22 -14.24 -12.52
CA SER A 51 -11.64 -13.60 -11.27
C SER A 51 -13.13 -13.81 -10.99
N PHE A 52 -14.00 -13.65 -12.00
CA PHE A 52 -15.43 -13.89 -11.86
C PHE A 52 -15.78 -15.37 -11.71
N PHE A 53 -15.01 -16.28 -12.32
CA PHE A 53 -15.20 -17.74 -12.08
C PHE A 53 -14.81 -18.13 -10.64
N THR A 54 -13.86 -17.44 -10.05
CA THR A 54 -13.30 -17.83 -8.73
C THR A 54 -14.04 -17.17 -7.57
N ALA A 55 -14.45 -15.89 -7.70
CA ALA A 55 -15.14 -15.14 -6.66
C ALA A 55 -16.64 -15.47 -6.62
N LYS A 56 -17.22 -15.48 -5.38
CA LYS A 56 -18.66 -15.72 -5.17
C LYS A 56 -19.41 -14.47 -4.71
N THR A 57 -18.75 -13.54 -4.01
CA THR A 57 -19.43 -12.41 -3.35
C THR A 57 -18.90 -11.07 -3.79
N SER A 58 -17.56 -10.89 -3.75
CA SER A 58 -16.96 -9.63 -4.17
C SER A 58 -15.55 -9.81 -4.73
N ILE A 59 -15.16 -8.84 -5.57
CA ILE A 59 -13.81 -8.72 -6.13
C ILE A 59 -13.35 -7.28 -5.92
N THR A 60 -12.10 -7.12 -5.46
CA THR A 60 -11.41 -5.84 -5.47
C THR A 60 -10.28 -5.89 -6.49
N PHE A 61 -10.32 -5.02 -7.47
CA PHE A 61 -9.24 -4.81 -8.44
C PHE A 61 -8.47 -3.56 -8.06
N SER A 62 -7.22 -3.73 -7.64
CA SER A 62 -6.31 -2.64 -7.30
C SER A 62 -5.18 -2.59 -8.33
N PHE A 63 -4.89 -1.42 -8.88
CA PHE A 63 -3.82 -1.22 -9.85
C PHE A 63 -2.65 -0.51 -9.17
N GLN A 64 -1.46 -1.10 -9.27
CA GLN A 64 -0.25 -0.60 -8.63
C GLN A 64 0.99 -1.13 -9.41
N GLY A 65 2.18 -1.01 -8.86
CA GLY A 65 3.41 -1.51 -9.49
C GLY A 65 4.39 -0.38 -9.73
N GLY A 66 5.01 -0.27 -10.92
CA GLY A 66 5.80 0.91 -11.30
C GLY A 66 4.91 2.15 -11.32
N GLU A 67 4.45 2.55 -12.48
CA GLU A 67 3.36 3.54 -12.57
C GLU A 67 2.23 2.95 -13.43
N PRO A 68 1.07 2.61 -12.82
CA PRO A 68 0.00 1.91 -13.53
C PRO A 68 -0.66 2.74 -14.62
N THR A 69 -0.59 4.08 -14.57
CA THR A 69 -1.16 4.94 -15.59
C THR A 69 -0.33 5.01 -16.88
N LEU A 70 0.91 4.50 -16.88
CA LEU A 70 1.77 4.46 -18.08
C LEU A 70 1.21 3.62 -19.22
N ILE A 71 0.45 2.57 -18.91
CA ILE A 71 -0.18 1.71 -19.93
C ILE A 71 -1.24 2.46 -20.74
N GLY A 72 -1.71 3.62 -20.25
CA GLY A 72 -2.71 4.44 -20.92
C GLY A 72 -4.16 4.10 -20.56
N ILE A 73 -5.05 5.04 -20.79
CA ILE A 73 -6.45 4.96 -20.35
C ILE A 73 -7.26 3.93 -21.12
N GLU A 74 -6.89 3.62 -22.38
CA GLU A 74 -7.60 2.65 -23.21
C GLU A 74 -7.55 1.23 -22.61
N PHE A 75 -6.46 0.89 -21.91
CA PHE A 75 -6.39 -0.35 -21.15
C PHE A 75 -7.49 -0.43 -20.08
N TYR A 76 -7.74 0.65 -19.35
CA TYR A 76 -8.77 0.71 -18.32
C TYR A 76 -10.19 0.72 -18.90
N LYS A 77 -10.41 1.33 -20.07
CA LYS A 77 -11.68 1.23 -20.80
C LYS A 77 -11.96 -0.22 -21.24
N ALA A 78 -10.94 -0.91 -21.74
CA ALA A 78 -11.05 -2.34 -22.08
C ALA A 78 -11.32 -3.17 -20.81
N PHE A 79 -10.63 -2.90 -19.70
CA PHE A 79 -10.87 -3.54 -18.42
C PHE A 79 -12.34 -3.44 -17.99
N HIS A 80 -12.93 -2.25 -18.00
CA HIS A 80 -14.34 -2.07 -17.63
C HIS A 80 -15.30 -2.74 -18.61
N SER A 81 -14.95 -2.85 -19.90
CA SER A 81 -15.75 -3.62 -20.86
C SER A 81 -15.75 -5.11 -20.51
N PHE A 82 -14.61 -5.67 -20.08
CA PHE A 82 -14.53 -7.05 -19.62
C PHE A 82 -15.27 -7.28 -18.29
N ILE A 83 -15.23 -6.32 -17.35
CA ILE A 83 -16.06 -6.39 -16.14
C ILE A 83 -17.54 -6.53 -16.51
N LYS A 84 -18.06 -5.70 -17.42
CA LYS A 84 -19.45 -5.76 -17.89
C LYS A 84 -19.75 -7.10 -18.59
N LYS A 85 -18.81 -7.61 -19.38
CA LYS A 85 -18.93 -8.88 -20.11
C LYS A 85 -19.03 -10.09 -19.20
N TYR A 86 -18.20 -10.14 -18.13
CA TYR A 86 -18.04 -11.34 -17.31
C TYR A 86 -18.78 -11.32 -15.97
N ASN A 87 -19.25 -10.15 -15.49
CA ASN A 87 -20.01 -10.05 -14.24
C ASN A 87 -21.50 -10.40 -14.44
N THR A 88 -21.77 -11.59 -14.92
CA THR A 88 -23.14 -12.06 -15.17
C THR A 88 -23.93 -12.34 -13.88
N ASN A 89 -23.24 -12.56 -12.77
CA ASN A 89 -23.84 -12.89 -11.48
C ASN A 89 -23.98 -11.67 -10.55
N ASN A 90 -23.77 -10.45 -11.04
CA ASN A 90 -23.83 -9.20 -10.27
C ASN A 90 -23.00 -9.23 -8.99
N ILE A 91 -21.80 -9.79 -9.06
CA ILE A 91 -20.83 -9.78 -7.95
C ILE A 91 -20.41 -8.33 -7.67
N SER A 92 -20.30 -7.95 -6.40
CA SER A 92 -19.82 -6.63 -6.00
C SER A 92 -18.38 -6.43 -6.44
N VAL A 93 -18.09 -5.32 -7.11
CA VAL A 93 -16.74 -5.00 -7.60
C VAL A 93 -16.30 -3.66 -7.07
N ASN A 94 -15.08 -3.62 -6.51
CA ASN A 94 -14.42 -2.41 -6.05
C ASN A 94 -13.17 -2.15 -6.88
N PHE A 95 -12.86 -0.87 -7.11
CA PHE A 95 -11.71 -0.44 -7.90
C PHE A 95 -10.82 0.49 -7.07
N ALA A 96 -9.52 0.26 -7.13
CA ALA A 96 -8.53 1.14 -6.54
C ALA A 96 -7.34 1.31 -7.49
N ILE A 97 -6.67 2.44 -7.39
CA ILE A 97 -5.42 2.70 -8.12
C ILE A 97 -4.45 3.47 -7.24
N GLN A 98 -3.20 3.03 -7.19
CA GLN A 98 -2.11 3.75 -6.55
C GLN A 98 -1.18 4.33 -7.61
N THR A 99 -1.05 5.65 -7.67
CA THR A 99 -0.29 6.35 -8.71
C THR A 99 0.58 7.47 -8.13
N ASN A 100 1.64 7.84 -8.86
CA ASN A 100 2.40 9.06 -8.58
C ASN A 100 1.65 10.34 -9.00
N GLY A 101 0.54 10.21 -9.70
CA GLY A 101 -0.36 11.29 -10.08
C GLY A 101 0.10 12.17 -11.24
N ILE A 102 1.27 11.95 -11.85
CA ILE A 102 1.84 12.85 -12.86
C ILE A 102 1.03 12.83 -14.16
N LEU A 103 0.57 11.66 -14.58
CA LEU A 103 -0.13 11.49 -15.87
C LEU A 103 -1.63 11.75 -15.79
N LEU A 104 -2.16 12.04 -14.59
CA LEU A 104 -3.58 12.28 -14.43
C LEU A 104 -4.03 13.55 -15.17
N ASN A 105 -5.18 13.47 -15.82
CA ASN A 105 -5.83 14.54 -16.54
C ASN A 105 -7.35 14.46 -16.39
N LYS A 106 -8.11 15.26 -17.15
CA LYS A 106 -9.58 15.27 -17.09
C LYS A 106 -10.19 13.92 -17.50
N GLU A 107 -9.59 13.19 -18.42
CA GLU A 107 -10.09 11.90 -18.89
C GLU A 107 -9.96 10.85 -17.78
N TRP A 108 -8.82 10.79 -17.09
CA TRP A 108 -8.63 9.97 -15.91
C TRP A 108 -9.60 10.33 -14.78
N ALA A 109 -9.78 11.64 -14.53
CA ALA A 109 -10.72 12.10 -13.51
C ALA A 109 -12.17 11.66 -13.82
N ASN A 110 -12.58 11.73 -15.08
CA ASN A 110 -13.90 11.26 -15.52
C ASN A 110 -14.05 9.74 -15.31
N LEU A 111 -13.06 8.95 -15.70
CA LEU A 111 -13.07 7.50 -15.49
C LEU A 111 -13.18 7.15 -13.99
N PHE A 112 -12.34 7.78 -13.15
CA PHE A 112 -12.36 7.52 -11.71
C PHE A 112 -13.70 7.86 -11.07
N LYS A 113 -14.32 8.96 -11.49
CA LYS A 113 -15.64 9.36 -11.01
C LYS A 113 -16.74 8.42 -11.47
N GLN A 114 -16.75 8.07 -12.75
CA GLN A 114 -17.77 7.20 -13.36
C GLN A 114 -17.74 5.79 -12.74
N GLU A 115 -16.54 5.23 -12.58
CA GLU A 115 -16.34 3.85 -12.12
C GLU A 115 -16.05 3.79 -10.61
N LYS A 116 -16.11 4.92 -9.88
CA LYS A 116 -15.97 5.05 -8.42
C LYS A 116 -14.65 4.45 -7.89
N TYR A 117 -13.53 4.84 -8.48
CA TYR A 117 -12.21 4.42 -8.00
C TYR A 117 -11.86 5.05 -6.66
N LEU A 118 -11.28 4.27 -5.76
CA LEU A 118 -10.46 4.80 -4.68
C LEU A 118 -9.06 5.10 -5.24
N VAL A 119 -8.66 6.36 -5.19
CA VAL A 119 -7.39 6.80 -5.78
C VAL A 119 -6.37 7.07 -4.68
N GLY A 120 -5.28 6.32 -4.64
CA GLY A 120 -4.13 6.61 -3.80
C GLY A 120 -3.12 7.46 -4.56
N ILE A 121 -2.73 8.61 -4.00
CA ILE A 121 -1.73 9.50 -4.59
C ILE A 121 -0.48 9.55 -3.72
N SER A 122 0.66 9.28 -4.33
CA SER A 122 1.96 9.38 -3.67
C SER A 122 2.38 10.86 -3.53
N LEU A 123 2.46 11.35 -2.28
CA LEU A 123 2.90 12.72 -1.98
C LEU A 123 3.61 12.76 -0.61
N ASP A 124 4.89 13.09 -0.58
CA ASP A 124 5.70 13.04 0.63
C ASP A 124 5.76 14.37 1.43
N GLY A 125 4.76 15.21 1.28
CA GLY A 125 4.69 16.50 1.97
C GLY A 125 4.73 17.70 1.02
N HIS A 126 5.30 18.82 1.46
CA HIS A 126 5.47 20.02 0.65
C HIS A 126 6.57 19.84 -0.41
N LYS A 127 6.74 20.87 -1.24
CA LYS A 127 7.56 20.81 -2.47
C LYS A 127 8.99 20.32 -2.23
N GLU A 128 9.65 20.84 -1.20
CA GLU A 128 11.05 20.55 -0.93
C GLU A 128 11.25 19.08 -0.55
N ILE A 129 10.42 18.55 0.36
CA ILE A 129 10.50 17.15 0.82
C ILE A 129 10.13 16.20 -0.31
N HIS A 130 9.02 16.47 -1.01
CA HIS A 130 8.61 15.62 -2.12
C HIS A 130 9.67 15.57 -3.22
N ASN A 131 10.19 16.71 -3.66
CA ASN A 131 11.17 16.78 -4.72
C ASN A 131 12.57 16.27 -4.33
N PHE A 132 12.85 16.11 -3.04
CA PHE A 132 14.12 15.54 -2.60
C PHE A 132 14.25 14.09 -3.08
N PHE A 133 13.18 13.29 -2.96
CA PHE A 133 13.18 11.86 -3.30
C PHE A 133 12.46 11.52 -4.60
N ARG A 134 11.42 12.29 -4.99
CA ARG A 134 10.57 11.96 -6.14
C ARG A 134 10.91 12.85 -7.33
N LYS A 135 11.83 12.38 -8.14
CA LYS A 135 12.32 13.06 -9.34
C LYS A 135 11.94 12.27 -10.58
N ASP A 136 11.79 12.98 -11.69
CA ASP A 136 11.70 12.34 -12.99
C ASP A 136 13.07 11.76 -13.41
N ARG A 137 13.13 11.13 -14.58
CA ARG A 137 14.36 10.54 -15.09
C ARG A 137 15.45 11.56 -15.44
N LEU A 138 15.10 12.85 -15.51
CA LEU A 138 16.02 13.97 -15.76
C LEU A 138 16.47 14.63 -14.44
N GLY A 139 16.04 14.12 -13.30
CA GLY A 139 16.37 14.68 -11.98
C GLY A 139 15.46 15.86 -11.56
N THR A 140 14.41 16.18 -12.32
CA THR A 140 13.48 17.28 -12.01
C THR A 140 12.45 16.81 -10.99
N GLY A 141 12.18 17.64 -9.97
CA GLY A 141 11.18 17.34 -8.95
C GLY A 141 9.75 17.33 -9.49
N THR A 142 8.94 16.40 -9.05
CA THR A 142 7.62 16.11 -9.62
C THR A 142 6.44 16.73 -8.86
N PHE A 143 6.69 17.43 -7.75
CA PHE A 143 5.66 18.01 -6.89
C PHE A 143 4.62 18.85 -7.64
N SER A 144 5.08 19.78 -8.48
CA SER A 144 4.18 20.75 -9.13
C SER A 144 3.12 20.06 -9.99
N GLN A 145 3.52 19.03 -10.75
CA GLN A 145 2.59 18.29 -11.60
C GLN A 145 1.66 17.40 -10.75
N THR A 146 2.21 16.66 -9.78
CA THR A 146 1.42 15.82 -8.86
C THR A 146 0.39 16.66 -8.10
N PHE A 147 0.80 17.79 -7.52
CA PHE A 147 -0.09 18.67 -6.74
C PHE A 147 -1.18 19.31 -7.61
N LYS A 148 -0.85 19.74 -8.83
CA LYS A 148 -1.83 20.23 -9.81
C LYS A 148 -2.91 19.17 -10.07
N ASN A 149 -2.52 17.92 -10.25
CA ASN A 149 -3.44 16.82 -10.54
C ASN A 149 -4.25 16.40 -9.29
N ILE A 150 -3.70 16.51 -8.09
CA ILE A 150 -4.49 16.38 -6.85
C ILE A 150 -5.60 17.44 -6.79
N LYS A 151 -5.30 18.70 -7.16
CA LYS A 151 -6.33 19.75 -7.22
C LYS A 151 -7.39 19.46 -8.27
N LEU A 152 -7.05 18.79 -9.38
CA LEU A 152 -8.02 18.31 -10.35
C LEU A 152 -8.96 17.27 -9.74
N LEU A 153 -8.45 16.29 -8.97
CA LEU A 153 -9.28 15.29 -8.28
C LEU A 153 -10.21 15.95 -7.27
N GLN A 154 -9.70 16.88 -6.44
CA GLN A 154 -10.52 17.63 -5.48
C GLN A 154 -11.66 18.39 -6.16
N LYS A 155 -11.35 19.10 -7.27
CA LYS A 155 -12.36 19.87 -8.04
C LYS A 155 -13.48 18.98 -8.59
N ASN A 156 -13.17 17.72 -8.91
CA ASN A 156 -14.14 16.77 -9.48
C ASN A 156 -14.84 15.91 -8.38
N ASN A 157 -14.58 16.16 -7.10
CA ASN A 157 -15.11 15.39 -5.96
C ASN A 157 -14.81 13.89 -6.09
N ILE A 158 -13.56 13.57 -6.44
CA ILE A 158 -13.09 12.19 -6.49
C ILE A 158 -12.48 11.85 -5.15
N ASP A 159 -12.84 10.70 -4.59
CA ASP A 159 -12.27 10.22 -3.35
C ASP A 159 -10.83 9.77 -3.56
N PHE A 160 -9.93 10.30 -2.75
CA PHE A 160 -8.52 9.93 -2.77
C PHE A 160 -7.90 9.98 -1.38
N ASN A 161 -6.86 9.19 -1.20
CA ASN A 161 -5.98 9.25 -0.05
C ASN A 161 -4.56 9.65 -0.47
N ILE A 162 -3.84 10.27 0.44
CA ILE A 162 -2.41 10.60 0.27
C ILE A 162 -1.57 9.51 0.92
N LEU A 163 -0.63 8.96 0.15
CA LEU A 163 0.39 8.05 0.66
C LEU A 163 1.72 8.80 0.78
N CYS A 164 2.20 8.90 2.00
CA CYS A 164 3.46 9.55 2.35
C CYS A 164 4.43 8.50 2.89
N VAL A 165 5.61 8.38 2.29
CA VAL A 165 6.65 7.48 2.77
C VAL A 165 7.39 8.14 3.93
N VAL A 166 7.40 7.45 5.08
CA VAL A 166 8.12 7.89 6.27
C VAL A 166 9.58 7.46 6.18
N ASN A 167 10.44 8.43 6.00
CA ASN A 167 11.89 8.30 5.99
C ASN A 167 12.49 9.36 6.93
N LYS A 168 13.79 9.40 7.06
CA LYS A 168 14.47 10.37 7.94
C LYS A 168 14.03 11.82 7.68
N LYS A 169 13.94 12.25 6.41
CA LYS A 169 13.49 13.60 6.04
C LYS A 169 12.04 13.87 6.46
N THR A 170 11.16 12.87 6.32
CA THR A 170 9.77 12.98 6.75
C THR A 170 9.68 13.14 8.28
N VAL A 171 10.50 12.41 9.04
CA VAL A 171 10.57 12.54 10.51
C VAL A 171 11.00 13.93 10.91
N GLU A 172 12.11 14.43 10.35
CA GLU A 172 12.66 15.77 10.62
C GLU A 172 11.69 16.92 10.33
N ASN A 173 10.74 16.71 9.40
CA ASN A 173 9.83 17.75 8.91
C ASN A 173 8.35 17.44 9.17
N LEU A 174 8.05 16.53 10.11
CA LEU A 174 6.69 16.03 10.32
C LEU A 174 5.64 17.12 10.54
N LYS A 175 5.94 18.13 11.37
CA LYS A 175 5.00 19.22 11.68
C LYS A 175 4.60 19.99 10.42
N ASP A 176 5.59 20.36 9.62
CA ASP A 176 5.37 21.13 8.40
C ASP A 176 4.61 20.31 7.35
N ILE A 177 4.92 19.01 7.22
CA ILE A 177 4.20 18.07 6.36
C ILE A 177 2.75 17.94 6.80
N TYR A 178 2.51 17.73 8.10
CA TYR A 178 1.17 17.60 8.65
C TYR A 178 0.34 18.86 8.44
N LEU A 179 0.89 20.04 8.73
CA LEU A 179 0.24 21.33 8.49
C LEU A 179 -0.02 21.56 7.00
N PHE A 180 0.92 21.21 6.13
CA PHE A 180 0.74 21.29 4.68
C PHE A 180 -0.45 20.42 4.22
N PHE A 181 -0.55 19.18 4.69
CA PHE A 181 -1.67 18.29 4.33
C PHE A 181 -3.01 18.83 4.82
N LYS A 182 -3.07 19.35 6.04
CA LYS A 182 -4.27 20.00 6.59
C LYS A 182 -4.69 21.23 5.79
N ASN A 183 -3.74 22.13 5.52
CA ASN A 183 -4.01 23.35 4.74
C ASN A 183 -4.44 23.03 3.30
N SER A 184 -3.98 21.89 2.77
CA SER A 184 -4.40 21.35 1.48
C SER A 184 -5.77 20.66 1.53
N LYS A 185 -6.40 20.55 2.72
CA LYS A 185 -7.71 19.91 2.97
C LYS A 185 -7.72 18.42 2.59
N PHE A 186 -6.60 17.71 2.81
CA PHE A 186 -6.56 16.26 2.64
C PHE A 186 -7.22 15.58 3.84
N LYS A 187 -8.15 14.68 3.57
CA LYS A 187 -8.97 14.02 4.60
C LYS A 187 -8.44 12.66 5.02
N TYR A 188 -7.75 11.97 4.10
CA TYR A 188 -7.29 10.60 4.27
C TYR A 188 -5.79 10.52 4.03
N LEU A 189 -5.04 10.15 5.07
CA LEU A 189 -3.59 10.09 5.06
C LEU A 189 -3.12 8.68 5.41
N GLN A 190 -2.14 8.20 4.68
CA GLN A 190 -1.45 6.96 4.98
C GLN A 190 0.06 7.23 5.03
N PHE A 191 0.64 7.11 6.21
CA PHE A 191 2.07 7.17 6.42
C PHE A 191 2.64 5.76 6.42
N ILE A 192 3.59 5.50 5.51
CA ILE A 192 4.15 4.17 5.27
C ILE A 192 5.63 4.19 5.61
N PRO A 193 6.12 3.43 6.61
CA PRO A 193 7.53 3.39 6.93
C PRO A 193 8.35 2.92 5.74
N CYS A 194 9.42 3.63 5.43
CA CYS A 194 10.33 3.29 4.35
C CYS A 194 10.94 1.91 4.55
N LEU A 195 11.01 1.14 3.48
CA LEU A 195 11.65 -0.18 3.49
C LEU A 195 13.15 -0.03 3.20
N ASP A 196 13.98 -0.80 3.92
CA ASP A 196 15.35 -1.05 3.49
C ASP A 196 15.35 -2.00 2.30
N LYS A 197 16.45 -2.03 1.56
CA LYS A 197 16.60 -2.95 0.43
C LYS A 197 16.56 -4.41 0.88
N LEU A 198 16.36 -5.31 -0.07
CA LEU A 198 16.31 -6.76 0.20
C LEU A 198 17.63 -7.33 0.71
N ASP A 199 18.76 -6.71 0.35
CA ASP A 199 20.10 -7.02 0.86
C ASP A 199 20.40 -6.38 2.24
N ASN A 200 19.43 -5.69 2.85
CA ASN A 200 19.54 -4.93 4.07
C ASN A 200 20.50 -3.72 3.99
N SER A 201 20.92 -3.31 2.82
CA SER A 201 21.68 -2.06 2.67
C SER A 201 20.79 -0.86 2.96
N THR A 202 21.40 0.16 3.57
CA THR A 202 20.75 1.41 3.97
C THR A 202 21.18 2.55 3.06
N GLY A 203 20.40 3.63 3.06
CA GLY A 203 20.66 4.86 2.35
C GLY A 203 20.20 6.08 3.15
N ASP A 204 20.34 7.26 2.57
CA ASP A 204 19.94 8.53 3.23
C ASP A 204 18.43 8.60 3.54
N TYR A 205 17.65 7.70 2.97
CA TYR A 205 16.21 7.53 3.21
C TYR A 205 15.91 6.54 4.34
N SER A 206 16.87 5.74 4.79
CA SER A 206 16.62 4.68 5.76
C SER A 206 16.11 5.24 7.07
N LEU A 207 15.14 4.55 7.64
CA LEU A 207 14.45 4.92 8.86
C LEU A 207 14.92 4.02 9.99
N ILE A 208 15.53 4.58 11.03
CA ILE A 208 15.92 3.81 12.21
C ILE A 208 14.78 3.69 13.21
N GLU A 209 14.88 2.69 14.08
CA GLU A 209 13.84 2.33 15.04
C GLU A 209 13.42 3.51 15.93
N GLN A 210 14.39 4.24 16.50
CA GLN A 210 14.12 5.39 17.37
C GLN A 210 13.38 6.51 16.65
N GLU A 211 13.78 6.83 15.42
CA GLU A 211 13.14 7.87 14.60
C GLU A 211 11.69 7.53 14.33
N TYR A 212 11.38 6.27 14.03
CA TYR A 212 10.00 5.85 13.78
C TYR A 212 9.14 5.91 15.04
N GLY A 213 9.71 5.59 16.20
CA GLY A 213 9.00 5.72 17.49
C GLY A 213 8.65 7.18 17.80
N PHE A 214 9.58 8.11 17.61
CA PHE A 214 9.35 9.55 17.76
C PHE A 214 8.33 10.08 16.74
N PHE A 215 8.43 9.63 15.49
CA PHE A 215 7.47 9.98 14.45
C PHE A 215 6.03 9.61 14.84
N LEU A 216 5.80 8.38 15.31
CA LEU A 216 4.48 7.91 15.71
C LEU A 216 3.94 8.72 16.91
N ASP A 217 4.79 9.01 17.91
CA ASP A 217 4.42 9.79 19.09
C ASP A 217 4.03 11.23 18.71
N GLU A 218 4.85 11.90 17.91
CA GLU A 218 4.58 13.28 17.48
C GLU A 218 3.37 13.37 16.56
N LEU A 219 3.25 12.45 15.60
CA LEU A 219 2.08 12.38 14.72
C LEU A 219 0.78 12.19 15.52
N PHE A 220 0.82 11.32 16.54
CA PHE A 220 -0.32 11.09 17.43
C PHE A 220 -0.70 12.35 18.22
N ASN A 221 0.29 13.07 18.73
CA ASN A 221 0.05 14.32 19.47
C ASN A 221 -0.62 15.38 18.58
N LEU A 222 -0.16 15.54 17.32
CA LEU A 222 -0.76 16.45 16.35
C LEU A 222 -2.21 16.03 16.02
N TRP A 223 -2.43 14.77 15.73
CA TRP A 223 -3.72 14.21 15.36
C TRP A 223 -4.71 14.25 16.51
N SER A 224 -4.33 13.84 17.73
CA SER A 224 -5.20 13.83 18.90
C SER A 224 -5.58 15.24 19.35
N ASN A 225 -4.67 16.22 19.20
CA ASN A 225 -4.99 17.64 19.43
C ASN A 225 -6.04 18.14 18.42
N ASP A 226 -5.96 17.72 17.18
CA ASP A 226 -6.97 18.08 16.18
C ASP A 226 -8.33 17.47 16.50
N LEU A 227 -8.37 16.22 16.95
CA LEU A 227 -9.62 15.58 17.40
C LEU A 227 -10.28 16.36 18.55
N LYS A 228 -9.52 16.78 19.56
CA LYS A 228 -10.01 17.61 20.66
C LYS A 228 -10.62 18.92 20.15
N ASN A 229 -10.10 19.46 19.04
CA ASN A 229 -10.61 20.66 18.39
C ASN A 229 -11.67 20.37 17.32
N LYS A 230 -12.24 19.15 17.29
CA LYS A 230 -13.26 18.70 16.32
C LYS A 230 -12.81 18.81 14.85
N LYS A 231 -11.52 18.67 14.61
CA LYS A 231 -10.89 18.66 13.27
C LYS A 231 -10.42 17.25 12.96
N TYR A 232 -11.28 16.45 12.36
CA TYR A 232 -10.95 15.07 12.03
C TYR A 232 -10.16 14.95 10.72
N THR A 233 -9.06 14.23 10.78
CA THR A 233 -8.31 13.72 9.61
C THR A 233 -8.10 12.23 9.82
N SER A 234 -8.51 11.42 8.87
CA SER A 234 -8.26 9.97 8.89
C SER A 234 -6.77 9.72 8.69
N ILE A 235 -6.14 9.07 9.65
CA ILE A 235 -4.77 8.54 9.54
C ILE A 235 -4.87 7.04 9.68
N ARG A 236 -4.65 6.32 8.59
CA ARG A 236 -4.92 4.88 8.49
C ARG A 236 -4.33 4.06 9.64
N PHE A 237 -3.13 4.39 10.10
CA PHE A 237 -2.51 3.69 11.23
C PHE A 237 -3.34 3.84 12.52
N PHE A 238 -3.79 5.06 12.85
CA PHE A 238 -4.60 5.30 14.04
C PHE A 238 -6.01 4.74 13.90
N ASP A 239 -6.62 4.86 12.72
CA ASP A 239 -7.94 4.27 12.45
C ASP A 239 -7.93 2.76 12.64
N ASN A 240 -6.87 2.08 12.19
CA ASN A 240 -6.70 0.64 12.43
C ASN A 240 -6.48 0.31 13.91
N LEU A 241 -5.73 1.13 14.66
CA LEU A 241 -5.56 0.94 16.10
C LEU A 241 -6.88 1.08 16.84
N LEU A 242 -7.69 2.11 16.53
CA LEU A 242 -9.02 2.28 17.10
C LEU A 242 -9.91 1.09 16.76
N ALA A 243 -9.88 0.59 15.53
CA ALA A 243 -10.64 -0.60 15.13
C ALA A 243 -10.24 -1.82 15.97
N ILE A 244 -8.95 -2.07 16.16
CA ILE A 244 -8.46 -3.19 16.98
C ILE A 244 -8.90 -3.05 18.45
N ILE A 245 -8.81 -1.86 19.04
CA ILE A 245 -9.25 -1.59 20.41
C ILE A 245 -10.74 -1.87 20.58
N LEU A 246 -11.54 -1.56 19.56
CA LEU A 246 -12.99 -1.83 19.51
C LEU A 246 -13.32 -3.28 19.06
N ASN A 247 -12.36 -4.19 19.10
CA ASN A 247 -12.48 -5.61 18.70
C ASN A 247 -12.89 -5.83 17.23
N ASN A 248 -12.61 -4.86 16.35
CA ASN A 248 -12.74 -5.00 14.91
C ASN A 248 -11.42 -5.47 14.28
N GLN A 249 -11.48 -5.95 13.04
CA GLN A 249 -10.29 -6.27 12.28
C GLN A 249 -9.65 -5.00 11.70
N ALA A 250 -8.31 -4.95 11.72
CA ALA A 250 -7.59 -3.92 10.99
C ALA A 250 -7.69 -4.13 9.48
N GLU A 251 -7.83 -3.06 8.71
CA GLU A 251 -7.78 -3.13 7.25
C GLU A 251 -6.35 -3.44 6.75
N SER A 252 -5.34 -2.95 7.47
CA SER A 252 -3.93 -3.18 7.15
C SER A 252 -3.48 -4.58 7.56
N CYS A 253 -2.96 -5.36 6.60
CA CYS A 253 -2.55 -6.74 6.84
C CYS A 253 -1.40 -6.86 7.85
N ASP A 254 -0.52 -5.86 7.94
CA ASP A 254 0.58 -5.78 8.90
C ASP A 254 0.12 -5.69 10.37
N MET A 255 -1.13 -5.30 10.60
CA MET A 255 -1.74 -5.21 11.94
C MET A 255 -2.61 -6.41 12.29
N ASN A 256 -2.70 -7.43 11.43
CA ASN A 256 -3.51 -8.64 11.65
C ASN A 256 -2.71 -9.85 12.20
N GLY A 257 -1.37 -9.73 12.28
CA GLY A 257 -0.50 -10.77 12.84
C GLY A 257 -0.16 -11.91 11.89
N HIS A 258 -0.71 -11.90 10.70
CA HIS A 258 -0.42 -12.88 9.65
C HIS A 258 -0.57 -12.25 8.26
N CYS A 259 0.17 -12.79 7.30
CA CYS A 259 -0.03 -12.44 5.90
C CYS A 259 -1.31 -13.08 5.33
N SER A 260 -1.88 -12.42 4.35
CA SER A 260 -2.82 -13.00 3.39
C SER A 260 -2.16 -13.05 2.01
N VAL A 261 -2.72 -13.85 1.11
CA VAL A 261 -2.31 -13.79 -0.29
C VAL A 261 -3.00 -12.60 -0.94
N ASN A 262 -2.23 -11.55 -1.24
CA ASN A 262 -2.74 -10.31 -1.86
C ASN A 262 -2.92 -10.44 -3.38
N THR A 263 -2.66 -11.61 -3.95
CA THR A 263 -2.83 -11.93 -5.37
C THR A 263 -2.22 -10.87 -6.29
N VAL A 264 -0.91 -10.70 -6.20
CA VAL A 264 -0.20 -9.75 -7.06
C VAL A 264 -0.04 -10.34 -8.45
N VAL A 265 -0.55 -9.65 -9.46
CA VAL A 265 -0.54 -10.10 -10.85
C VAL A 265 0.39 -9.23 -11.67
N GLU A 266 1.50 -9.80 -12.13
CA GLU A 266 2.43 -9.14 -13.05
C GLU A 266 1.87 -9.05 -14.46
N SER A 267 2.43 -8.15 -15.28
CA SER A 267 1.93 -7.87 -16.63
C SER A 267 1.94 -9.08 -17.58
N ASN A 268 2.80 -10.07 -17.33
CA ASN A 268 2.85 -11.33 -18.08
C ASN A 268 1.92 -12.43 -17.54
N GLY A 269 1.08 -12.12 -16.55
CA GLY A 269 0.15 -13.07 -15.95
C GLY A 269 0.72 -13.93 -14.81
N ASN A 270 1.97 -13.72 -14.41
CA ASN A 270 2.55 -14.35 -13.24
C ASN A 270 1.87 -13.83 -11.96
N ILE A 271 1.63 -14.73 -11.00
CA ILE A 271 0.95 -14.41 -9.74
C ILE A 271 1.88 -14.66 -8.56
N TYR A 272 1.94 -13.66 -7.67
CA TYR A 272 2.77 -13.66 -6.46
C TYR A 272 1.92 -13.40 -5.22
N PRO A 273 2.38 -13.80 -4.02
CA PRO A 273 1.57 -13.72 -2.81
C PRO A 273 1.48 -12.32 -2.21
N CYS A 274 2.47 -11.48 -2.43
CA CYS A 274 2.55 -10.14 -1.81
C CYS A 274 3.41 -9.20 -2.68
N ASP A 275 3.06 -7.93 -2.64
CA ASP A 275 3.69 -6.84 -3.37
C ASP A 275 5.18 -6.66 -3.04
N PHE A 276 5.56 -6.89 -1.78
CA PHE A 276 6.95 -6.85 -1.33
C PHE A 276 7.76 -8.11 -1.69
N TYR A 277 7.13 -9.11 -2.29
CA TYR A 277 7.69 -10.43 -2.55
C TYR A 277 7.37 -10.90 -3.98
N VAL A 278 7.48 -9.98 -4.94
CA VAL A 278 7.40 -10.31 -6.38
C VAL A 278 8.79 -10.79 -6.85
N LEU A 279 9.23 -11.93 -6.28
CA LEU A 279 10.54 -12.56 -6.49
C LEU A 279 10.35 -13.93 -7.12
N ASP A 280 11.31 -14.37 -7.93
CA ASP A 280 11.18 -15.58 -8.76
C ASP A 280 10.87 -16.85 -7.92
N GLU A 281 11.50 -16.99 -6.76
CA GLU A 281 11.30 -18.12 -5.84
C GLU A 281 9.91 -18.15 -5.18
N LEU A 282 9.18 -17.01 -5.18
CA LEU A 282 7.84 -16.86 -4.60
C LEU A 282 6.73 -16.86 -5.66
N LEU A 283 7.06 -17.21 -6.91
CA LEU A 283 6.07 -17.38 -7.97
C LEU A 283 5.07 -18.48 -7.59
N LEU A 284 3.79 -18.12 -7.47
CA LEU A 284 2.71 -19.07 -7.18
C LEU A 284 2.23 -19.82 -8.43
N GLY A 285 2.23 -19.17 -9.58
CA GLY A 285 1.81 -19.72 -10.87
C GLY A 285 1.57 -18.62 -11.89
N ASN A 286 1.07 -19.01 -13.08
CA ASN A 286 0.74 -18.10 -14.17
C ASN A 286 -0.70 -18.32 -14.64
N ILE A 287 -1.46 -17.23 -14.84
CA ILE A 287 -2.88 -17.27 -15.20
C ILE A 287 -3.15 -17.92 -16.57
N HIS A 288 -2.16 -17.98 -17.46
CA HIS A 288 -2.30 -18.60 -18.77
C HIS A 288 -2.24 -20.13 -18.73
N SER A 289 -1.55 -20.71 -17.72
CA SER A 289 -1.34 -22.16 -17.58
C SER A 289 -2.19 -22.81 -16.48
N THR A 290 -2.59 -22.04 -15.47
CA THR A 290 -3.23 -22.56 -14.26
C THR A 290 -4.39 -21.65 -13.86
N SER A 291 -5.52 -22.21 -13.41
CA SER A 291 -6.65 -21.40 -12.97
C SER A 291 -6.31 -20.56 -11.73
N LEU A 292 -6.92 -19.38 -11.63
CA LEU A 292 -6.72 -18.50 -10.47
C LEU A 292 -7.05 -19.21 -9.15
N LYS A 293 -8.08 -20.05 -9.14
CA LYS A 293 -8.47 -20.82 -7.95
C LYS A 293 -7.37 -21.79 -7.51
N GLU A 294 -6.80 -22.56 -8.43
CA GLU A 294 -5.72 -23.51 -8.13
C GLU A 294 -4.47 -22.79 -7.61
N ILE A 295 -4.10 -21.66 -8.24
CA ILE A 295 -2.97 -20.84 -7.80
C ILE A 295 -3.16 -20.38 -6.35
N LEU A 296 -4.33 -19.84 -6.03
CA LEU A 296 -4.62 -19.28 -4.69
C LEU A 296 -4.81 -20.35 -3.59
N THR A 297 -5.11 -21.59 -3.97
CA THR A 297 -5.22 -22.71 -3.04
C THR A 297 -4.01 -23.66 -3.06
N SER A 298 -2.94 -23.26 -3.76
CA SER A 298 -1.71 -24.04 -3.88
C SER A 298 -0.96 -24.18 -2.55
N GLU A 299 -0.15 -25.22 -2.43
CA GLU A 299 0.73 -25.41 -1.29
C GLU A 299 1.71 -24.24 -1.11
N LYS A 300 2.19 -23.63 -2.20
CA LYS A 300 3.05 -22.45 -2.16
C LYS A 300 2.33 -21.26 -1.50
N ALA A 301 1.07 -21.00 -1.84
CA ALA A 301 0.26 -19.96 -1.23
C ALA A 301 0.04 -20.20 0.25
N TYR A 302 -0.29 -21.45 0.63
CA TYR A 302 -0.43 -21.85 2.02
C TYR A 302 0.88 -21.67 2.82
N ASN A 303 2.01 -22.13 2.29
CA ASN A 303 3.32 -22.03 2.94
C ASN A 303 3.78 -20.59 3.12
N PHE A 304 3.45 -19.67 2.17
CA PHE A 304 3.69 -18.25 2.34
C PHE A 304 2.96 -17.68 3.57
N VAL A 305 1.67 -17.98 3.71
CA VAL A 305 0.87 -17.53 4.86
C VAL A 305 1.38 -18.18 6.15
N LYS A 306 1.58 -19.50 6.18
CA LYS A 306 2.06 -20.25 7.34
C LYS A 306 3.40 -19.74 7.86
N SER A 307 4.33 -19.41 6.97
CA SER A 307 5.64 -18.86 7.37
C SER A 307 5.57 -17.48 8.02
N SER A 308 4.51 -16.70 7.76
CA SER A 308 4.31 -15.38 8.37
C SER A 308 3.85 -15.41 9.83
N LEU A 309 3.36 -16.56 10.31
CA LEU A 309 2.89 -16.74 11.68
C LEU A 309 4.02 -16.76 12.71
N LYS A 310 5.26 -16.86 12.26
CA LYS A 310 6.43 -16.85 13.16
C LYS A 310 6.67 -15.45 13.70
N PHE A 311 6.89 -15.35 15.00
CA PHE A 311 7.23 -14.11 15.70
C PHE A 311 8.21 -14.38 16.83
N ASP A 312 8.87 -13.34 17.32
CA ASP A 312 9.86 -13.40 18.37
C ASP A 312 9.26 -13.89 19.69
N SER A 313 10.07 -14.60 20.50
CA SER A 313 9.65 -15.12 21.80
C SER A 313 9.24 -14.02 22.78
N GLU A 314 9.83 -12.82 22.72
CA GLU A 314 9.42 -11.67 23.53
C GLU A 314 7.96 -11.27 23.31
N CYS A 315 7.39 -11.56 22.13
CA CYS A 315 6.00 -11.24 21.83
C CYS A 315 5.01 -11.99 22.74
N LYS A 316 5.38 -13.16 23.26
CA LYS A 316 4.51 -13.99 24.11
C LYS A 316 4.16 -13.31 25.43
N THR A 317 5.05 -12.47 25.95
CA THR A 317 4.89 -11.76 27.21
C THR A 317 4.72 -10.25 27.05
N CYS A 318 4.62 -9.77 25.80
CA CYS A 318 4.53 -8.35 25.51
C CYS A 318 3.12 -7.79 25.77
N ASN A 319 3.02 -6.77 26.63
CA ASN A 319 1.74 -6.11 26.96
C ASN A 319 1.05 -5.48 25.75
N TYR A 320 1.79 -5.19 24.65
CA TYR A 320 1.28 -4.54 23.46
C TYR A 320 1.05 -5.50 22.28
N PHE A 321 1.21 -6.81 22.49
CA PHE A 321 1.12 -7.79 21.40
C PHE A 321 -0.24 -7.73 20.70
N ASN A 322 -1.32 -7.53 21.42
CA ASN A 322 -2.67 -7.47 20.86
C ASN A 322 -2.89 -6.29 19.90
N LEU A 323 -2.10 -5.22 20.03
CA LEU A 323 -2.14 -4.05 19.13
C LEU A 323 -1.17 -4.18 17.96
N CYS A 324 0.05 -4.67 18.24
CA CYS A 324 1.15 -4.73 17.28
C CYS A 324 1.15 -6.02 16.46
N LYS A 325 0.77 -7.16 17.06
CA LYS A 325 0.75 -8.52 16.48
C LYS A 325 2.03 -8.86 15.69
N SER A 326 3.18 -8.31 16.09
CA SER A 326 4.49 -8.49 15.45
C SER A 326 4.64 -7.85 14.06
N GLY A 327 3.62 -7.14 13.55
CA GLY A 327 3.73 -6.35 12.34
C GLY A 327 3.93 -7.13 11.03
N CYS A 328 4.34 -6.40 9.98
CA CYS A 328 4.56 -6.96 8.66
C CYS A 328 5.74 -7.94 8.62
N ARG A 329 5.59 -9.02 7.87
CA ARG A 329 6.67 -9.97 7.57
C ARG A 329 7.91 -9.26 6.97
N ARG A 330 7.73 -8.23 6.13
CA ARG A 330 8.82 -7.49 5.47
C ARG A 330 9.71 -6.70 6.46
N HIS A 331 9.20 -6.44 7.65
CA HIS A 331 9.93 -5.78 8.74
C HIS A 331 10.53 -6.76 9.75
N LYS A 332 10.38 -8.07 9.55
CA LYS A 332 10.96 -9.08 10.45
C LYS A 332 12.33 -9.54 9.95
N ASN A 333 13.29 -9.66 10.86
CA ASN A 333 14.57 -10.26 10.53
C ASN A 333 14.46 -11.78 10.57
N PHE A 334 14.66 -12.44 9.43
CA PHE A 334 14.64 -13.91 9.30
C PHE A 334 16.03 -14.53 9.30
N GLN A 335 17.08 -13.73 9.08
CA GLN A 335 18.45 -14.24 8.92
C GLN A 335 19.05 -14.70 10.24
N ASP A 336 18.72 -14.02 11.36
CA ASP A 336 19.16 -14.37 12.69
C ASP A 336 18.21 -15.32 13.44
N GLY A 337 17.09 -15.73 12.79
CA GLY A 337 16.08 -16.63 13.35
C GLY A 337 15.23 -16.03 14.48
N THR A 338 15.38 -14.74 14.81
CA THR A 338 14.62 -14.09 15.89
C THR A 338 13.20 -13.74 15.50
N TYR A 339 12.91 -13.52 14.24
CA TYR A 339 11.61 -13.03 13.73
C TYR A 339 11.14 -11.72 14.37
N LYS A 340 12.06 -10.94 14.94
CA LYS A 340 11.77 -9.67 15.60
C LYS A 340 11.47 -8.61 14.55
N ASN A 341 10.41 -7.84 14.78
CA ASN A 341 10.10 -6.68 13.95
C ASN A 341 11.14 -5.58 14.21
N ARG A 342 11.72 -5.01 13.16
CA ARG A 342 12.72 -3.93 13.25
C ARG A 342 12.22 -2.68 13.97
N PHE A 343 10.90 -2.48 14.03
CA PHE A 343 10.25 -1.38 14.73
C PHE A 343 9.63 -1.78 16.08
N CYS A 344 10.08 -2.90 16.66
CA CYS A 344 9.51 -3.41 17.90
C CYS A 344 9.59 -2.37 19.03
N ASN A 345 10.75 -1.75 19.24
CA ASN A 345 10.94 -0.73 20.29
C ASN A 345 10.23 0.60 19.93
N SER A 346 10.07 0.93 18.65
CA SER A 346 9.24 2.05 18.20
C SER A 346 7.80 1.91 18.68
N PHE A 347 7.21 0.72 18.46
CA PHE A 347 5.84 0.42 18.90
C PHE A 347 5.74 0.38 20.43
N LYS A 348 6.69 -0.25 21.13
CA LYS A 348 6.72 -0.25 22.60
C LYS A 348 6.80 1.17 23.17
N TYR A 349 7.67 2.02 22.60
CA TYR A 349 7.80 3.42 22.98
C TYR A 349 6.48 4.17 22.76
N PHE A 350 5.91 4.08 21.57
CA PHE A 350 4.67 4.74 21.21
C PHE A 350 3.50 4.32 22.12
N TYR A 351 3.29 3.02 22.30
CA TYR A 351 2.17 2.52 23.14
C TYR A 351 2.38 2.85 24.62
N SER A 352 3.60 2.76 25.16
CA SER A 352 3.86 3.09 26.56
C SER A 352 3.45 4.52 26.92
N LYS A 353 3.58 5.45 25.98
CA LYS A 353 3.19 6.84 26.18
C LYS A 353 1.70 7.11 25.92
N ASN A 354 1.14 6.47 24.91
CA ASN A 354 -0.11 6.95 24.30
C ASN A 354 -1.30 5.99 24.51
N ILE A 355 -1.09 4.79 25.06
CA ILE A 355 -2.15 3.78 25.15
C ILE A 355 -3.38 4.27 25.93
N LYS A 356 -3.18 5.00 27.03
CA LYS A 356 -4.30 5.53 27.82
C LYS A 356 -5.18 6.46 27.00
N GLN A 357 -4.59 7.42 26.30
CA GLN A 357 -5.33 8.35 25.45
C GLN A 357 -5.94 7.68 24.24
N LEU A 358 -5.27 6.67 23.65
CA LEU A 358 -5.84 5.86 22.56
C LEU A 358 -7.12 5.14 23.00
N LEU A 359 -7.15 4.55 24.21
CA LEU A 359 -8.31 3.91 24.77
C LEU A 359 -9.45 4.92 25.02
N GLU A 360 -9.14 6.08 25.60
CA GLU A 360 -10.12 7.16 25.80
C GLU A 360 -10.74 7.62 24.47
N ILE A 361 -9.91 7.81 23.42
CA ILE A 361 -10.39 8.19 22.10
C ILE A 361 -11.26 7.08 21.50
N ALA A 362 -10.84 5.83 21.55
CA ALA A 362 -11.60 4.70 20.99
C ALA A 362 -13.01 4.59 21.60
N HIS A 363 -13.13 4.79 22.91
CA HIS A 363 -14.44 4.72 23.60
C HIS A 363 -15.29 5.99 23.47
N SER A 364 -14.78 7.06 22.83
CA SER A 364 -15.53 8.29 22.56
C SER A 364 -16.22 8.29 21.18
N PHE A 365 -15.94 7.28 20.33
CA PHE A 365 -16.60 7.04 19.06
C PHE A 365 -17.71 6.02 19.21
#